data_9bb95eb7e98ab21410ecefe7f38de6bf
#
_entry.id   9bb95eb7e98ab21410ecefe7f38de6bf
#
_cell.length_a   1.000
_cell.length_b   1.000
_cell.length_c   1.000
_cell.angle_alpha   90.00
_cell.angle_beta   90.00
_cell.angle_gamma   90.00
#
_symmetry.space_group_name_H-M   'P 1'
#
loop_
_entity.id
_entity.type
_entity.pdbx_description
1 polymer ?
#
loop_
_entity_poly.entity_id
_entity_poly.type
_entity_poly.pdbx_seq_one_letter_code
_entity_poly.pdbx_strand_id
1 'polypeptide(L)'
;MKFTLSWLKEHLDTTASVDEIAETLTRIGLEVEEVINPAAKLAGFVTAKVEECEMHPDSDHLHLLKVNTGSETLQVVCGAPNVKKGTIGIFAPVGVVIPCYNEKLTVGKIRGVESFGMLCSEKELCIGEDHNGIISLPADTPVGRKAADVMNIDPVFEISITPNRAECLGVRGVARDLAAAGLGRLKPLEVKKVPGLFANPVEIRVEDKDACPVYTGRYIRGVNNRAETPKWMKDRLAAIGLHSISPLVDVTNYVNFDLARPLHVFDADKLKGSLTIRMAEEGEKFVSLEGKEYTLDNRSLGICDDEGVQCLGGVMGGAAKGCGEDTVNVLLESAYFKPGCIARTGRHFQIESDSRYRYERWVDPNSCLLYTSPSPRDS
;
A
#
# COMPACT_ATOMS: atom_id res chain seq x y z
N MET A 1 -3.16 -8.28 -8.45
CA MET A 1 -2.78 -6.86 -8.24
C MET A 1 -3.88 -6.16 -7.48
N LYS A 2 -3.52 -5.51 -6.35
CA LYS A 2 -4.51 -4.76 -5.54
C LYS A 2 -4.24 -3.26 -5.62
N PHE A 3 -5.29 -2.45 -5.60
CA PHE A 3 -5.23 -1.00 -5.51
C PHE A 3 -6.54 -0.41 -5.02
N THR A 4 -6.49 0.80 -4.46
CA THR A 4 -7.69 1.50 -3.98
C THR A 4 -8.26 2.44 -5.04
N LEU A 5 -9.54 2.79 -4.91
CA LEU A 5 -10.20 3.75 -5.79
C LEU A 5 -9.54 5.14 -5.71
N SER A 6 -9.19 5.60 -4.52
CA SER A 6 -8.54 6.91 -4.36
C SER A 6 -7.16 6.92 -5.00
N TRP A 7 -6.41 5.82 -4.89
CA TRP A 7 -5.11 5.67 -5.55
C TRP A 7 -5.25 5.70 -7.08
N LEU A 8 -6.21 4.96 -7.63
CA LEU A 8 -6.53 5.01 -9.06
C LEU A 8 -6.85 6.45 -9.52
N LYS A 9 -7.66 7.18 -8.74
CA LYS A 9 -8.05 8.56 -9.03
C LYS A 9 -6.91 9.57 -8.96
N GLU A 10 -5.76 9.24 -8.40
CA GLU A 10 -4.56 10.07 -8.55
C GLU A 10 -4.05 10.12 -9.98
N HIS A 11 -4.22 9.01 -10.71
CA HIS A 11 -3.79 8.89 -12.10
C HIS A 11 -4.92 9.08 -13.12
N LEU A 12 -6.16 8.83 -12.73
CA LEU A 12 -7.33 8.88 -13.61
C LEU A 12 -8.34 9.92 -13.14
N ASP A 13 -8.64 10.89 -14.00
CA ASP A 13 -9.75 11.80 -13.79
C ASP A 13 -11.05 11.15 -14.30
N THR A 14 -11.86 10.64 -13.36
CA THR A 14 -13.08 9.88 -13.65
C THR A 14 -14.16 10.11 -12.61
N THR A 15 -15.40 10.11 -13.06
CA THR A 15 -16.61 10.12 -12.22
C THR A 15 -17.28 8.75 -12.18
N ALA A 16 -16.68 7.73 -12.82
CA ALA A 16 -17.24 6.39 -12.87
C ALA A 16 -17.41 5.78 -11.47
N SER A 17 -18.46 5.02 -11.31
CA SER A 17 -18.76 4.25 -10.11
C SER A 17 -17.79 3.06 -9.97
N VAL A 18 -17.76 2.47 -8.78
CA VAL A 18 -16.98 1.24 -8.51
C VAL A 18 -17.37 0.13 -9.47
N ASP A 19 -18.66 -0.05 -9.72
CA ASP A 19 -19.16 -1.12 -10.58
C ASP A 19 -18.78 -0.90 -12.06
N GLU A 20 -18.89 0.33 -12.56
CA GLU A 20 -18.47 0.68 -13.93
C GLU A 20 -16.95 0.47 -14.13
N ILE A 21 -16.14 0.77 -13.11
CA ILE A 21 -14.69 0.52 -13.13
C ILE A 21 -14.44 -1.00 -13.19
N ALA A 22 -15.09 -1.79 -12.32
CA ALA A 22 -14.91 -3.23 -12.26
C ALA A 22 -15.32 -3.94 -13.56
N GLU A 23 -16.46 -3.57 -14.13
CA GLU A 23 -16.94 -4.09 -15.42
C GLU A 23 -15.99 -3.73 -16.57
N THR A 24 -15.49 -2.48 -16.59
CA THR A 24 -14.57 -2.02 -17.63
C THR A 24 -13.23 -2.74 -17.53
N LEU A 25 -12.68 -2.92 -16.33
CA LEU A 25 -11.45 -3.67 -16.10
C LEU A 25 -11.55 -5.08 -16.67
N THR A 26 -12.59 -5.82 -16.33
CA THR A 26 -12.81 -7.18 -16.85
C THR A 26 -12.97 -7.19 -18.37
N ARG A 27 -13.72 -6.23 -18.91
CA ARG A 27 -13.94 -6.10 -20.37
C ARG A 27 -12.66 -5.86 -21.17
N ILE A 28 -11.68 -5.14 -20.60
CA ILE A 28 -10.39 -4.87 -21.26
C ILE A 28 -9.32 -5.93 -20.96
N GLY A 29 -9.69 -7.03 -20.30
CA GLY A 29 -8.82 -8.16 -20.02
C GLY A 29 -7.97 -8.02 -18.72
N LEU A 30 -8.38 -7.14 -17.83
CA LEU A 30 -7.89 -7.04 -16.45
C LEU A 30 -8.97 -7.60 -15.52
N GLU A 31 -9.06 -8.92 -15.44
CA GLU A 31 -10.11 -9.64 -14.74
C GLU A 31 -10.18 -9.22 -13.27
N VAL A 32 -11.34 -8.73 -12.82
CA VAL A 32 -11.58 -8.40 -11.43
C VAL A 32 -11.93 -9.68 -10.67
N GLU A 33 -11.07 -10.06 -9.74
CA GLU A 33 -11.27 -11.21 -8.86
C GLU A 33 -12.15 -10.85 -7.67
N GLU A 34 -11.94 -9.65 -7.09
CA GLU A 34 -12.70 -9.17 -5.95
C GLU A 34 -12.78 -7.63 -5.94
N VAL A 35 -13.92 -7.11 -5.48
CA VAL A 35 -14.07 -5.71 -5.09
C VAL A 35 -14.46 -5.65 -3.61
N ILE A 36 -13.53 -5.22 -2.77
CA ILE A 36 -13.78 -5.01 -1.35
C ILE A 36 -14.29 -3.57 -1.19
N ASN A 37 -15.61 -3.43 -1.02
CA ASN A 37 -16.26 -2.13 -0.83
C ASN A 37 -17.04 -2.10 0.48
N PRO A 38 -16.38 -1.81 1.62
CA PRO A 38 -17.07 -1.73 2.91
C PRO A 38 -18.14 -0.65 2.96
N ALA A 39 -18.04 0.41 2.14
CA ALA A 39 -19.04 1.46 2.08
C ALA A 39 -20.44 0.94 1.73
N ALA A 40 -20.55 -0.09 0.89
CA ALA A 40 -21.81 -0.71 0.56
C ALA A 40 -22.48 -1.37 1.77
N LYS A 41 -21.67 -1.94 2.70
CA LYS A 41 -22.17 -2.57 3.94
C LYS A 41 -22.64 -1.54 4.97
N LEU A 42 -22.26 -0.27 4.81
CA LEU A 42 -22.63 0.82 5.71
C LEU A 42 -23.88 1.59 5.24
N ALA A 43 -24.62 1.06 4.27
CA ALA A 43 -25.90 1.63 3.87
C ALA A 43 -26.88 1.62 5.05
N GLY A 44 -27.36 2.80 5.43
CA GLY A 44 -28.26 2.98 6.58
C GLY A 44 -27.58 3.39 7.88
N PHE A 45 -26.26 3.30 8.00
CA PHE A 45 -25.52 3.84 9.14
C PHE A 45 -25.31 5.35 8.98
N VAL A 46 -25.42 6.07 10.12
CA VAL A 46 -25.31 7.53 10.13
C VAL A 46 -24.36 8.01 11.23
N THR A 47 -23.83 9.22 11.07
CA THR A 47 -23.14 9.90 12.16
C THR A 47 -24.14 10.38 13.19
N ALA A 48 -23.83 10.18 14.47
CA ALA A 48 -24.70 10.60 15.55
C ALA A 48 -23.88 11.16 16.73
N LYS A 49 -24.49 12.08 17.48
CA LYS A 49 -23.87 12.76 18.63
C LYS A 49 -24.51 12.33 19.94
N VAL A 50 -23.70 12.00 20.92
CA VAL A 50 -24.15 11.74 22.30
C VAL A 50 -24.42 13.08 22.98
N GLU A 51 -25.69 13.38 23.23
CA GLU A 51 -26.13 14.61 23.92
C GLU A 51 -26.09 14.46 25.43
N GLU A 52 -26.48 13.29 25.93
CA GLU A 52 -26.45 12.94 27.36
C GLU A 52 -25.81 11.55 27.54
N CYS A 53 -25.06 11.38 28.61
CA CYS A 53 -24.39 10.13 28.95
C CYS A 53 -24.47 9.98 30.49
N GLU A 54 -25.27 9.03 30.96
CA GLU A 54 -25.46 8.74 32.37
C GLU A 54 -25.14 7.26 32.63
N MET A 55 -24.80 6.93 33.88
CA MET A 55 -24.62 5.53 34.24
C MET A 55 -25.96 4.79 34.23
N HIS A 56 -25.92 3.56 33.72
CA HIS A 56 -27.11 2.70 33.74
C HIS A 56 -27.52 2.37 35.21
N PRO A 57 -28.80 2.48 35.58
CA PRO A 57 -29.22 2.30 37.01
C PRO A 57 -28.84 0.94 37.59
N ASP A 58 -28.79 -0.10 36.77
CA ASP A 58 -28.52 -1.48 37.23
C ASP A 58 -27.17 -2.02 36.70
N SER A 59 -26.18 -1.12 36.40
CA SER A 59 -24.89 -1.53 35.91
C SER A 59 -23.80 -0.53 36.29
N ASP A 60 -22.62 -1.06 36.54
CA ASP A 60 -21.37 -0.33 36.85
C ASP A 60 -20.49 -0.03 35.62
N HIS A 61 -20.84 -0.57 34.42
CA HIS A 61 -20.09 -0.43 33.20
C HIS A 61 -20.93 -0.04 31.97
N LEU A 62 -22.26 -0.03 32.11
CA LEU A 62 -23.15 0.40 31.03
C LEU A 62 -23.53 1.87 31.19
N HIS A 63 -23.71 2.53 30.07
CA HIS A 63 -24.19 3.90 30.01
C HIS A 63 -25.56 3.97 29.33
N LEU A 64 -26.42 4.84 29.82
CA LEU A 64 -27.67 5.24 29.22
C LEU A 64 -27.43 6.57 28.48
N LEU A 65 -27.64 6.55 27.16
CA LEU A 65 -27.33 7.66 26.30
C LEU A 65 -28.58 8.25 25.68
N LYS A 66 -28.55 9.58 25.43
CA LYS A 66 -29.41 10.23 24.44
C LYS A 66 -28.54 10.55 23.22
N VAL A 67 -28.87 9.94 22.11
CA VAL A 67 -28.11 9.99 20.86
C VAL A 67 -28.91 10.72 19.80
N ASN A 68 -28.42 11.88 19.36
CA ASN A 68 -28.99 12.67 18.28
C ASN A 68 -28.46 12.15 16.94
N THR A 69 -29.37 11.69 16.08
CA THR A 69 -29.10 11.15 14.76
C THR A 69 -29.21 12.21 13.63
N GLY A 70 -29.50 13.46 14.00
CA GLY A 70 -29.77 14.53 13.05
C GLY A 70 -31.25 14.65 12.65
N SER A 71 -32.01 13.58 12.75
CA SER A 71 -33.46 13.55 12.54
C SER A 71 -34.25 13.43 13.82
N GLU A 72 -33.73 12.73 14.81
CA GLU A 72 -34.37 12.43 16.09
C GLU A 72 -33.31 12.16 17.18
N THR A 73 -33.75 12.19 18.44
CA THR A 73 -32.92 11.82 19.60
C THR A 73 -33.44 10.52 20.20
N LEU A 74 -32.58 9.49 20.22
CA LEU A 74 -32.94 8.14 20.64
C LEU A 74 -32.22 7.75 21.93
N GLN A 75 -32.88 6.90 22.73
CA GLN A 75 -32.29 6.26 23.89
C GLN A 75 -31.46 5.05 23.44
N VAL A 76 -30.20 4.97 23.91
CA VAL A 76 -29.28 3.89 23.58
C VAL A 76 -28.57 3.45 24.85
N VAL A 77 -28.45 2.14 25.04
CA VAL A 77 -27.59 1.56 26.07
C VAL A 77 -26.26 1.17 25.44
N CYS A 78 -25.16 1.64 26.02
CA CYS A 78 -23.79 1.43 25.48
C CYS A 78 -22.83 0.98 26.59
N GLY A 79 -22.02 -0.05 26.29
CA GLY A 79 -20.97 -0.56 27.16
C GLY A 79 -19.57 -0.09 26.82
N ALA A 80 -19.40 0.76 25.83
CA ALA A 80 -18.09 1.20 25.40
C ALA A 80 -17.44 2.15 26.42
N PRO A 81 -16.18 1.89 26.82
CA PRO A 81 -15.50 2.69 27.86
C PRO A 81 -15.13 4.10 27.39
N ASN A 82 -15.09 4.35 26.10
CA ASN A 82 -14.72 5.63 25.51
C ASN A 82 -15.93 6.55 25.23
N VAL A 83 -17.17 6.11 25.51
CA VAL A 83 -18.35 6.92 25.29
C VAL A 83 -18.50 8.00 26.36
N LYS A 84 -18.79 9.23 25.94
CA LYS A 84 -19.05 10.37 26.81
C LYS A 84 -19.96 11.39 26.12
N LYS A 85 -20.53 12.31 26.91
CA LYS A 85 -21.27 13.45 26.36
C LYS A 85 -20.40 14.22 25.35
N GLY A 86 -20.96 14.50 24.17
CA GLY A 86 -20.31 15.21 23.06
C GLY A 86 -19.59 14.29 22.08
N THR A 87 -19.44 13.00 22.36
CA THR A 87 -18.86 12.04 21.41
C THR A 87 -19.71 12.01 20.15
N ILE A 88 -19.07 12.12 18.98
CA ILE A 88 -19.70 11.84 17.68
C ILE A 88 -19.19 10.47 17.23
N GLY A 89 -20.10 9.58 16.87
CA GLY A 89 -19.78 8.21 16.46
C GLY A 89 -20.63 7.76 15.29
N ILE A 90 -20.44 6.50 14.88
CA ILE A 90 -21.25 5.85 13.86
C ILE A 90 -22.39 5.11 14.56
N PHE A 91 -23.60 5.43 14.15
CA PHE A 91 -24.84 4.90 14.72
C PHE A 91 -25.53 3.95 13.73
N ALA A 92 -25.90 2.79 14.27
CA ALA A 92 -26.74 1.80 13.61
C ALA A 92 -28.19 1.97 14.06
N PRO A 93 -29.10 2.44 13.20
CA PRO A 93 -30.53 2.45 13.50
C PRO A 93 -31.09 1.02 13.59
N VAL A 94 -32.20 0.88 14.31
CA VAL A 94 -33.00 -0.37 14.29
C VAL A 94 -33.38 -0.69 12.84
N GLY A 95 -33.18 -1.93 12.44
CA GLY A 95 -33.50 -2.43 11.10
C GLY A 95 -32.33 -2.58 10.15
N VAL A 96 -31.15 -2.00 10.44
CA VAL A 96 -29.94 -2.24 9.63
C VAL A 96 -29.32 -3.60 9.99
N VAL A 97 -28.55 -4.16 9.06
CA VAL A 97 -27.76 -5.37 9.29
C VAL A 97 -26.38 -4.97 9.79
N ILE A 98 -25.95 -5.51 10.93
CA ILE A 98 -24.59 -5.29 11.45
C ILE A 98 -23.63 -6.20 10.67
N PRO A 99 -22.63 -5.63 9.95
CA PRO A 99 -21.82 -6.38 9.00
C PRO A 99 -21.08 -7.57 9.63
N CYS A 100 -20.51 -7.39 10.84
CA CYS A 100 -19.71 -8.42 11.49
C CYS A 100 -20.52 -9.66 11.91
N TYR A 101 -21.77 -9.45 12.32
CA TYR A 101 -22.63 -10.53 12.80
C TYR A 101 -23.59 -11.04 11.73
N ASN A 102 -23.75 -10.29 10.65
CA ASN A 102 -24.77 -10.52 9.61
C ASN A 102 -26.19 -10.62 10.18
N GLU A 103 -26.46 -9.88 11.27
CA GLU A 103 -27.72 -9.88 11.99
C GLU A 103 -28.39 -8.51 11.90
N LYS A 104 -29.72 -8.54 11.74
CA LYS A 104 -30.53 -7.33 11.70
C LYS A 104 -30.70 -6.78 13.11
N LEU A 105 -30.31 -5.52 13.32
CA LEU A 105 -30.47 -4.85 14.62
C LEU A 105 -31.95 -4.67 14.95
N THR A 106 -32.36 -5.10 16.11
CA THR A 106 -33.70 -4.93 16.67
C THR A 106 -33.66 -4.06 17.92
N VAL A 107 -34.84 -3.58 18.36
CA VAL A 107 -34.92 -2.91 19.68
C VAL A 107 -34.47 -3.88 20.76
N GLY A 108 -33.37 -3.53 21.40
CA GLY A 108 -32.81 -4.31 22.51
C GLY A 108 -33.39 -3.92 23.84
N LYS A 109 -33.55 -4.89 24.79
CA LYS A 109 -33.86 -4.60 26.17
C LYS A 109 -32.71 -5.09 27.05
N ILE A 110 -31.90 -4.14 27.52
CA ILE A 110 -30.66 -4.40 28.24
C ILE A 110 -30.88 -4.03 29.71
N ARG A 111 -30.83 -5.04 30.59
CA ARG A 111 -31.12 -4.88 32.02
C ARG A 111 -32.38 -4.04 32.29
N GLY A 112 -33.46 -4.33 31.57
CA GLY A 112 -34.75 -3.67 31.77
C GLY A 112 -34.95 -2.36 30.99
N VAL A 113 -33.90 -1.77 30.41
CA VAL A 113 -33.93 -0.51 29.65
C VAL A 113 -33.90 -0.80 28.15
N GLU A 114 -34.78 -0.13 27.42
CA GLU A 114 -34.86 -0.26 25.95
C GLU A 114 -33.73 0.55 25.24
N SER A 115 -33.13 -0.06 24.21
CA SER A 115 -32.11 0.56 23.33
C SER A 115 -32.63 0.58 21.90
N PHE A 116 -32.73 1.77 21.30
CA PHE A 116 -33.30 2.00 19.98
C PHE A 116 -32.21 2.17 18.91
N GLY A 117 -31.12 1.44 19.04
CA GLY A 117 -29.98 1.47 18.11
C GLY A 117 -28.69 1.13 18.84
N MET A 118 -27.57 1.27 18.11
CA MET A 118 -26.24 0.95 18.62
C MET A 118 -25.21 1.94 18.07
N LEU A 119 -24.26 2.40 18.92
CA LEU A 119 -23.02 3.03 18.49
C LEU A 119 -21.99 1.93 18.20
N CYS A 120 -21.31 2.00 17.06
CA CYS A 120 -20.52 0.90 16.52
C CYS A 120 -19.01 1.10 16.73
N SER A 121 -18.30 0.00 16.92
CA SER A 121 -16.84 -0.15 16.81
C SER A 121 -16.41 -0.43 15.37
N GLU A 122 -15.10 -0.39 15.08
CA GLU A 122 -14.56 -0.77 13.77
C GLU A 122 -14.86 -2.23 13.42
N LYS A 123 -14.77 -3.12 14.40
CA LYS A 123 -15.03 -4.54 14.23
C LYS A 123 -16.47 -4.83 13.81
N GLU A 124 -17.45 -4.19 14.44
CA GLU A 124 -18.87 -4.38 14.11
C GLU A 124 -19.20 -3.94 12.69
N LEU A 125 -18.48 -2.93 12.19
CA LEU A 125 -18.62 -2.45 10.81
C LEU A 125 -17.76 -3.24 9.80
N CYS A 126 -16.96 -4.23 10.24
CA CYS A 126 -15.98 -4.96 9.42
C CYS A 126 -15.01 -4.04 8.65
N ILE A 127 -14.52 -2.99 9.30
CA ILE A 127 -13.55 -2.03 8.73
C ILE A 127 -12.23 -1.98 9.50
N GLY A 128 -12.11 -2.73 10.58
CA GLY A 128 -10.93 -2.88 11.43
C GLY A 128 -11.14 -3.95 12.48
N GLU A 129 -10.13 -4.19 13.32
CA GLU A 129 -10.15 -5.21 14.38
C GLU A 129 -10.46 -4.63 15.77
N ASP A 130 -10.46 -3.29 15.92
CA ASP A 130 -10.69 -2.65 17.20
C ASP A 130 -12.16 -2.78 17.63
N HIS A 131 -12.35 -3.32 18.83
CA HIS A 131 -13.66 -3.45 19.49
C HIS A 131 -13.64 -2.98 20.95
N ASN A 132 -12.53 -2.34 21.38
CA ASN A 132 -12.39 -1.85 22.76
C ASN A 132 -13.23 -0.60 23.05
N GLY A 133 -13.85 -0.03 22.01
CA GLY A 133 -14.71 1.14 22.13
C GLY A 133 -15.46 1.43 20.85
N ILE A 134 -16.30 2.45 20.87
CA ILE A 134 -16.98 2.96 19.70
C ILE A 134 -16.04 3.83 18.86
N ILE A 135 -16.30 3.91 17.56
CA ILE A 135 -15.63 4.86 16.67
C ILE A 135 -15.94 6.28 17.14
N SER A 136 -14.88 7.06 17.40
CA SER A 136 -14.97 8.47 17.78
C SER A 136 -14.50 9.34 16.62
N LEU A 137 -15.42 10.12 16.07
CA LEU A 137 -15.16 11.04 14.97
C LEU A 137 -14.75 12.42 15.52
N PRO A 138 -14.10 13.29 14.69
CA PRO A 138 -13.81 14.67 15.04
C PRO A 138 -15.05 15.43 15.50
N ALA A 139 -14.86 16.36 16.45
CA ALA A 139 -15.98 17.09 17.07
C ALA A 139 -16.76 18.02 16.11
N ASP A 140 -16.17 18.36 14.97
CA ASP A 140 -16.76 19.15 13.89
C ASP A 140 -17.48 18.31 12.83
N THR A 141 -17.52 16.99 12.99
CA THR A 141 -18.22 16.09 12.05
C THR A 141 -19.71 16.39 12.04
N PRO A 142 -20.32 16.63 10.87
CA PRO A 142 -21.76 16.87 10.78
C PRO A 142 -22.56 15.64 11.22
N VAL A 143 -23.60 15.86 12.04
CA VAL A 143 -24.51 14.81 12.51
C VAL A 143 -25.55 14.48 11.45
N GLY A 144 -25.99 13.21 11.40
CA GLY A 144 -27.01 12.75 10.43
C GLY A 144 -26.51 12.51 9.01
N ARG A 145 -25.17 12.51 8.81
CA ARG A 145 -24.59 12.16 7.50
C ARG A 145 -24.45 10.65 7.38
N LYS A 146 -24.47 10.13 6.16
CA LYS A 146 -24.19 8.71 5.91
C LYS A 146 -22.78 8.37 6.40
N ALA A 147 -22.65 7.28 7.11
CA ALA A 147 -21.36 6.83 7.62
C ALA A 147 -20.29 6.66 6.52
N ALA A 148 -20.69 6.08 5.38
CA ALA A 148 -19.82 5.88 4.23
C ALA A 148 -19.21 7.18 3.68
N ASP A 149 -19.95 8.30 3.72
CA ASP A 149 -19.48 9.60 3.21
C ASP A 149 -18.44 10.25 4.14
N VAL A 150 -18.50 9.93 5.44
CA VAL A 150 -17.67 10.56 6.48
C VAL A 150 -16.43 9.73 6.79
N MET A 151 -16.51 8.42 6.67
CA MET A 151 -15.44 7.51 7.08
C MET A 151 -14.32 7.37 6.03
N ASN A 152 -14.39 8.07 4.89
CA ASN A 152 -13.40 7.97 3.80
C ASN A 152 -13.04 6.52 3.46
N ILE A 153 -14.03 5.65 3.38
CA ILE A 153 -13.82 4.24 3.03
C ILE A 153 -13.40 4.17 1.57
N ASP A 154 -12.24 3.61 1.35
CA ASP A 154 -11.63 3.52 0.02
C ASP A 154 -11.83 2.11 -0.54
N PRO A 155 -12.68 1.91 -1.56
CA PRO A 155 -12.86 0.61 -2.19
C PRO A 155 -11.54 0.06 -2.73
N VAL A 156 -11.30 -1.24 -2.51
CA VAL A 156 -10.12 -1.95 -3.02
C VAL A 156 -10.54 -2.88 -4.15
N PHE A 157 -9.83 -2.80 -5.27
CA PHE A 157 -9.95 -3.72 -6.39
C PHE A 157 -8.82 -4.75 -6.33
N GLU A 158 -9.15 -6.01 -6.47
CA GLU A 158 -8.22 -7.09 -6.73
C GLU A 158 -8.40 -7.58 -8.16
N ILE A 159 -7.34 -7.50 -8.97
CA ILE A 159 -7.36 -7.87 -10.38
C ILE A 159 -6.28 -8.89 -10.72
N SER A 160 -6.60 -9.81 -11.61
CA SER A 160 -5.67 -10.77 -12.20
C SER A 160 -4.95 -10.13 -13.39
N ILE A 161 -3.63 -10.23 -13.41
CA ILE A 161 -2.80 -9.66 -14.48
C ILE A 161 -2.10 -10.78 -15.25
N THR A 162 -2.39 -10.89 -16.54
CA THR A 162 -1.71 -11.83 -17.42
C THR A 162 -0.24 -11.44 -17.63
N PRO A 163 0.67 -12.41 -17.88
CA PRO A 163 2.11 -12.13 -17.96
C PRO A 163 2.53 -11.12 -19.04
N ASN A 164 1.71 -10.91 -20.06
CA ASN A 164 1.96 -9.95 -21.15
C ASN A 164 1.49 -8.51 -20.85
N ARG A 165 0.99 -8.25 -19.64
CA ARG A 165 0.45 -6.96 -19.20
C ARG A 165 1.20 -6.42 -17.98
N ALA A 166 2.53 -6.50 -18.04
CA ALA A 166 3.40 -6.10 -16.91
C ALA A 166 3.23 -4.64 -16.47
N GLU A 167 2.86 -3.76 -17.39
CA GLU A 167 2.58 -2.35 -17.09
C GLU A 167 1.37 -2.16 -16.17
N CYS A 168 0.42 -3.10 -16.20
CA CYS A 168 -0.75 -3.10 -15.31
C CYS A 168 -0.46 -3.68 -13.91
N LEU A 169 0.80 -4.09 -13.63
CA LEU A 169 1.28 -4.37 -12.28
C LEU A 169 1.55 -3.10 -11.46
N GLY A 170 1.18 -1.93 -12.00
CA GLY A 170 1.15 -0.63 -11.33
C GLY A 170 -0.15 0.10 -11.58
N VAL A 171 -0.59 0.87 -10.57
CA VAL A 171 -1.87 1.61 -10.61
C VAL A 171 -1.97 2.54 -11.81
N ARG A 172 -0.85 3.20 -12.18
CA ARG A 172 -0.81 4.08 -13.35
C ARG A 172 -1.05 3.34 -14.66
N GLY A 173 -0.56 2.12 -14.83
CA GLY A 173 -0.82 1.30 -16.02
C GLY A 173 -2.29 0.94 -16.14
N VAL A 174 -2.91 0.57 -15.02
CA VAL A 174 -4.36 0.33 -14.94
C VAL A 174 -5.14 1.59 -15.31
N ALA A 175 -4.76 2.74 -14.76
CA ALA A 175 -5.40 4.04 -15.06
C ALA A 175 -5.30 4.41 -16.55
N ARG A 176 -4.15 4.15 -17.19
CA ARG A 176 -3.93 4.37 -18.62
C ARG A 176 -4.90 3.55 -19.47
N ASP A 177 -5.09 2.30 -19.11
CA ASP A 177 -5.96 1.40 -19.88
C ASP A 177 -7.43 1.72 -19.68
N LEU A 178 -7.85 2.09 -18.47
CA LEU A 178 -9.20 2.61 -18.23
C LEU A 178 -9.46 3.90 -18.99
N ALA A 179 -8.48 4.81 -19.08
CA ALA A 179 -8.59 6.02 -19.91
C ALA A 179 -8.70 5.69 -21.40
N ALA A 180 -7.92 4.72 -21.89
CA ALA A 180 -8.01 4.24 -23.28
C ALA A 180 -9.36 3.57 -23.58
N ALA A 181 -9.99 2.96 -22.58
CA ALA A 181 -11.35 2.39 -22.66
C ALA A 181 -12.46 3.45 -22.60
N GLY A 182 -12.12 4.74 -22.43
CA GLY A 182 -13.08 5.84 -22.39
C GLY A 182 -13.68 6.12 -21.01
N LEU A 183 -13.12 5.55 -19.93
CA LEU A 183 -13.67 5.69 -18.58
C LEU A 183 -13.14 6.92 -17.82
N GLY A 184 -12.46 7.81 -18.51
CA GLY A 184 -11.91 9.03 -17.95
C GLY A 184 -10.69 9.53 -18.70
N ARG A 185 -9.97 10.47 -18.12
CA ARG A 185 -8.74 11.04 -18.71
C ARG A 185 -7.54 10.72 -17.84
N LEU A 186 -6.51 10.15 -18.44
CA LEU A 186 -5.24 9.92 -17.76
C LEU A 186 -4.61 11.27 -17.38
N LYS A 187 -4.31 11.45 -16.10
CA LYS A 187 -3.61 12.64 -15.61
C LYS A 187 -2.14 12.61 -16.05
N PRO A 188 -1.56 13.75 -16.43
CA PRO A 188 -0.14 13.81 -16.76
C PRO A 188 0.71 13.40 -15.55
N LEU A 189 1.80 12.67 -15.80
CA LEU A 189 2.80 12.38 -14.79
C LEU A 189 3.78 13.55 -14.75
N GLU A 190 3.67 14.37 -13.72
CA GLU A 190 4.60 15.46 -13.52
C GLU A 190 5.88 14.94 -12.85
N VAL A 191 6.96 14.84 -13.63
CA VAL A 191 8.28 14.48 -13.11
C VAL A 191 9.10 15.75 -12.93
N LYS A 192 9.28 16.15 -11.67
CA LYS A 192 10.16 17.27 -11.34
C LYS A 192 11.61 16.80 -11.41
N LYS A 193 12.42 17.43 -12.26
CA LYS A 193 13.87 17.18 -12.27
C LYS A 193 14.46 17.61 -10.92
N VAL A 194 15.10 16.68 -10.25
CA VAL A 194 15.87 16.95 -9.02
C VAL A 194 17.35 16.95 -9.41
N PRO A 195 18.02 18.13 -9.54
CA PRO A 195 19.41 18.18 -9.97
C PRO A 195 20.32 17.48 -8.97
N GLY A 196 21.39 16.86 -9.47
CA GLY A 196 22.47 16.37 -8.63
C GLY A 196 23.23 17.52 -7.99
N LEU A 197 23.49 17.43 -6.68
CA LEU A 197 24.24 18.43 -5.94
C LEU A 197 25.74 18.08 -5.85
N PHE A 198 26.11 16.82 -6.12
CA PHE A 198 27.48 16.30 -6.07
C PHE A 198 27.59 15.05 -6.95
N ALA A 199 28.82 14.67 -7.30
CA ALA A 199 29.06 13.43 -8.04
C ALA A 199 28.76 12.21 -7.15
N ASN A 200 28.26 11.13 -7.76
CA ASN A 200 28.06 9.86 -7.06
C ASN A 200 29.43 9.32 -6.58
N PRO A 201 29.61 9.12 -5.26
CA PRO A 201 30.88 8.61 -4.74
C PRO A 201 31.07 7.09 -4.99
N VAL A 202 29.99 6.36 -5.31
CA VAL A 202 30.04 4.93 -5.65
C VAL A 202 30.19 4.78 -7.15
N GLU A 203 31.28 4.21 -7.61
CA GLU A 203 31.47 3.85 -9.01
C GLU A 203 30.56 2.65 -9.33
N ILE A 204 29.82 2.75 -10.46
CA ILE A 204 28.93 1.68 -10.92
C ILE A 204 29.47 1.14 -12.24
N ARG A 205 29.65 -0.17 -12.31
CA ARG A 205 30.14 -0.88 -13.50
C ARG A 205 29.13 -1.94 -13.92
N VAL A 206 28.74 -1.95 -15.17
CA VAL A 206 27.90 -3.01 -15.75
C VAL A 206 28.80 -3.83 -16.69
N GLU A 207 29.17 -5.02 -16.23
CA GLU A 207 29.98 -5.96 -17.01
C GLU A 207 29.12 -6.75 -17.99
N ASP A 208 27.96 -7.24 -17.56
CA ASP A 208 27.00 -7.95 -18.42
C ASP A 208 25.88 -7.03 -18.88
N LYS A 209 26.12 -6.32 -19.99
CA LYS A 209 25.13 -5.42 -20.61
C LYS A 209 23.97 -6.16 -21.27
N ASP A 210 24.10 -7.45 -21.54
CA ASP A 210 23.01 -8.26 -22.06
C ASP A 210 22.01 -8.62 -20.98
N ALA A 211 22.49 -8.95 -19.79
CA ALA A 211 21.64 -9.25 -18.63
C ALA A 211 21.08 -7.98 -17.97
N CYS A 212 21.86 -6.90 -17.93
CA CYS A 212 21.48 -5.61 -17.36
C CYS A 212 21.74 -4.46 -18.34
N PRO A 213 20.87 -4.20 -19.34
CA PRO A 213 21.07 -3.15 -20.33
C PRO A 213 21.05 -1.73 -19.74
N VAL A 214 20.31 -1.50 -18.67
CA VAL A 214 20.21 -0.19 -17.99
C VAL A 214 20.34 -0.38 -16.48
N TYR A 215 21.27 0.34 -15.90
CA TYR A 215 21.44 0.44 -14.46
C TYR A 215 21.71 1.89 -14.06
N THR A 216 20.91 2.41 -13.16
CA THR A 216 21.06 3.78 -12.67
C THR A 216 21.10 3.75 -11.13
N GLY A 217 22.00 4.53 -10.57
CA GLY A 217 22.16 4.66 -9.12
C GLY A 217 22.18 6.12 -8.69
N ARG A 218 21.35 6.48 -7.73
CA ARG A 218 21.35 7.80 -7.13
C ARG A 218 21.80 7.74 -5.68
N TYR A 219 22.90 8.44 -5.39
CA TYR A 219 23.38 8.58 -4.02
C TYR A 219 22.65 9.72 -3.31
N ILE A 220 22.08 9.43 -2.14
CA ILE A 220 21.33 10.41 -1.33
C ILE A 220 21.94 10.44 0.07
N ARG A 221 22.26 11.64 0.57
CA ARG A 221 22.84 11.85 1.90
C ARG A 221 21.79 12.38 2.87
N GLY A 222 21.97 12.07 4.14
CA GLY A 222 21.21 12.64 5.23
C GLY A 222 19.75 12.18 5.29
N VAL A 223 19.47 10.93 4.87
CA VAL A 223 18.13 10.35 5.05
C VAL A 223 17.86 10.07 6.52
N ASN A 224 16.60 10.18 6.92
CA ASN A 224 16.15 9.79 8.26
C ASN A 224 15.23 8.56 8.14
N ASN A 225 15.79 7.37 8.31
CA ASN A 225 15.02 6.12 8.22
C ASN A 225 14.24 5.79 9.51
N ARG A 226 14.35 6.64 10.55
CA ARG A 226 13.50 6.59 11.76
C ARG A 226 12.27 7.50 11.67
N ALA A 227 12.18 8.30 10.60
CA ALA A 227 11.02 9.16 10.39
C ALA A 227 9.75 8.30 10.23
N GLU A 228 8.63 8.87 10.60
CA GLU A 228 7.36 8.21 10.38
C GLU A 228 6.96 8.31 8.89
N THR A 229 6.62 7.17 8.28
CA THR A 229 6.04 7.15 6.93
C THR A 229 4.71 7.92 6.94
N PRO A 230 4.46 8.80 5.98
CA PRO A 230 3.22 9.57 5.91
C PRO A 230 1.98 8.67 5.96
N LYS A 231 0.97 9.09 6.74
CA LYS A 231 -0.24 8.30 6.96
C LYS A 231 -0.90 7.85 5.65
N TRP A 232 -1.02 8.74 4.66
CA TRP A 232 -1.63 8.40 3.38
C TRP A 232 -0.92 7.25 2.64
N MET A 233 0.41 7.14 2.78
CA MET A 233 1.21 6.06 2.18
C MET A 233 1.01 4.75 2.95
N LYS A 234 1.04 4.81 4.29
CA LYS A 234 0.74 3.66 5.15
C LYS A 234 -0.65 3.08 4.86
N ASP A 235 -1.66 3.94 4.78
CA ASP A 235 -3.04 3.53 4.52
C ASP A 235 -3.18 2.81 3.16
N ARG A 236 -2.48 3.30 2.11
CA ARG A 236 -2.48 2.66 0.79
C ARG A 236 -1.78 1.32 0.77
N LEU A 237 -0.61 1.25 1.38
CA LEU A 237 0.14 -0.01 1.48
C LEU A 237 -0.65 -1.04 2.29
N ALA A 238 -1.24 -0.64 3.41
CA ALA A 238 -2.10 -1.50 4.23
C ALA A 238 -3.32 -2.00 3.46
N ALA A 239 -3.97 -1.15 2.66
CA ALA A 239 -5.13 -1.53 1.86
C ALA A 239 -4.82 -2.64 0.82
N ILE A 240 -3.58 -2.76 0.37
CA ILE A 240 -3.14 -3.83 -0.55
C ILE A 240 -2.49 -5.01 0.17
N GLY A 241 -2.50 -5.03 1.52
CA GLY A 241 -1.97 -6.11 2.35
C GLY A 241 -0.49 -5.98 2.71
N LEU A 242 0.13 -4.82 2.52
CA LEU A 242 1.51 -4.56 2.91
C LEU A 242 1.58 -3.82 4.25
N HIS A 243 2.48 -4.27 5.13
CA HIS A 243 2.76 -3.57 6.37
C HIS A 243 3.88 -2.54 6.17
N SER A 244 3.72 -1.36 6.77
CA SER A 244 4.79 -0.36 6.83
C SER A 244 5.97 -0.90 7.66
N ILE A 245 7.18 -0.78 7.10
CA ILE A 245 8.41 -1.28 7.72
C ILE A 245 9.31 -0.11 8.11
N SER A 246 9.66 0.73 7.14
CA SER A 246 10.45 1.95 7.32
C SER A 246 10.22 2.89 6.14
N PRO A 247 10.48 4.19 6.26
CA PRO A 247 10.25 5.15 5.18
C PRO A 247 10.90 4.75 3.86
N LEU A 248 12.14 4.23 3.90
CA LEU A 248 12.85 3.81 2.69
C LEU A 248 12.19 2.61 2.01
N VAL A 249 11.80 1.60 2.78
CA VAL A 249 11.10 0.41 2.26
C VAL A 249 9.71 0.78 1.76
N ASP A 250 9.00 1.61 2.50
CA ASP A 250 7.64 2.02 2.15
C ASP A 250 7.60 2.82 0.86
N VAL A 251 8.58 3.74 0.65
CA VAL A 251 8.72 4.50 -0.60
C VAL A 251 9.01 3.56 -1.77
N THR A 252 9.93 2.59 -1.62
CA THR A 252 10.23 1.64 -2.72
C THR A 252 9.04 0.74 -3.03
N ASN A 253 8.31 0.28 -2.02
CA ASN A 253 7.06 -0.47 -2.21
C ASN A 253 5.99 0.38 -2.88
N TYR A 254 5.79 1.63 -2.42
CA TYR A 254 4.81 2.52 -3.03
C TYR A 254 5.08 2.72 -4.53
N VAL A 255 6.31 3.05 -4.91
CA VAL A 255 6.69 3.23 -6.32
C VAL A 255 6.52 1.94 -7.13
N ASN A 256 6.83 0.79 -6.53
CA ASN A 256 6.67 -0.50 -7.16
C ASN A 256 5.20 -0.78 -7.54
N PHE A 257 4.26 -0.48 -6.64
CA PHE A 257 2.84 -0.68 -6.90
C PHE A 257 2.17 0.48 -7.66
N ASP A 258 2.69 1.70 -7.53
CA ASP A 258 2.17 2.86 -8.26
C ASP A 258 2.49 2.77 -9.76
N LEU A 259 3.73 2.43 -10.10
CA LEU A 259 4.29 2.59 -11.43
C LEU A 259 4.84 1.30 -12.05
N ALA A 260 4.61 0.15 -11.43
CA ALA A 260 5.20 -1.14 -11.83
C ALA A 260 6.73 -1.11 -11.91
N ARG A 261 7.37 -0.28 -11.08
CA ARG A 261 8.81 -0.05 -11.11
C ARG A 261 9.45 -0.50 -9.78
N PRO A 262 10.01 -1.71 -9.72
CA PRO A 262 10.79 -2.11 -8.56
C PRO A 262 12.03 -1.21 -8.40
N LEU A 263 12.26 -0.79 -7.17
CA LEU A 263 13.44 -0.05 -6.76
C LEU A 263 14.15 -0.85 -5.68
N HIS A 264 15.47 -0.70 -5.59
CA HIS A 264 16.23 -1.20 -4.46
C HIS A 264 17.03 -0.07 -3.81
N VAL A 265 17.25 -0.20 -2.51
CA VAL A 265 17.98 0.80 -1.72
C VAL A 265 19.05 0.08 -0.90
N PHE A 266 20.31 0.49 -1.12
CA PHE A 266 21.45 0.04 -0.34
C PHE A 266 21.78 1.06 0.75
N ASP A 267 22.20 0.59 1.90
CA ASP A 267 22.94 1.41 2.86
C ASP A 267 24.34 1.70 2.28
N ALA A 268 24.51 2.92 1.80
CA ALA A 268 25.70 3.29 1.04
C ALA A 268 26.97 3.32 1.90
N ASP A 269 26.84 3.49 3.22
CA ASP A 269 27.98 3.46 4.14
C ASP A 269 28.51 2.03 4.39
N LYS A 270 27.69 1.04 4.09
CA LYS A 270 28.08 -0.38 4.17
C LYS A 270 28.70 -0.92 2.88
N LEU A 271 28.49 -0.25 1.74
CA LEU A 271 29.09 -0.67 0.47
C LEU A 271 30.61 -0.57 0.50
N LYS A 272 31.29 -1.51 -0.15
CA LYS A 272 32.75 -1.56 -0.23
C LYS A 272 33.20 -1.42 -1.69
N GLY A 273 33.96 -0.36 -1.97
CA GLY A 273 34.52 -0.09 -3.29
C GLY A 273 33.45 0.23 -4.34
N SER A 274 33.57 -0.39 -5.52
CA SER A 274 32.66 -0.19 -6.65
C SER A 274 31.48 -1.16 -6.61
N LEU A 275 30.35 -0.74 -7.17
CA LEU A 275 29.20 -1.63 -7.40
C LEU A 275 29.27 -2.19 -8.81
N THR A 276 29.44 -3.50 -8.93
CA THR A 276 29.60 -4.21 -10.20
C THR A 276 28.43 -5.14 -10.48
N ILE A 277 27.79 -4.96 -11.62
CA ILE A 277 26.67 -5.80 -12.08
C ILE A 277 27.26 -6.84 -13.04
N ARG A 278 27.34 -8.09 -12.59
CA ARG A 278 27.96 -9.20 -13.30
C ARG A 278 27.22 -10.51 -13.06
N MET A 279 27.52 -11.52 -13.85
CA MET A 279 27.14 -12.89 -13.50
C MET A 279 27.94 -13.36 -12.30
N ALA A 280 27.31 -14.13 -11.42
CA ALA A 280 27.97 -14.72 -10.27
C ALA A 280 28.99 -15.77 -10.72
N GLU A 281 29.97 -16.04 -9.86
CA GLU A 281 30.94 -17.14 -10.04
C GLU A 281 30.37 -18.44 -9.48
N GLU A 282 30.84 -19.56 -10.01
CA GLU A 282 30.43 -20.89 -9.53
C GLU A 282 30.82 -21.08 -8.07
N GLY A 283 29.86 -21.40 -7.22
CA GLY A 283 30.08 -21.61 -5.78
C GLY A 283 30.08 -20.33 -4.94
N GLU A 284 29.90 -19.15 -5.53
CA GLU A 284 29.81 -17.88 -4.80
C GLU A 284 28.62 -17.87 -3.83
N LYS A 285 28.82 -17.29 -2.65
CA LYS A 285 27.80 -17.30 -1.58
C LYS A 285 27.01 -15.99 -1.54
N PHE A 286 25.73 -16.11 -1.27
CA PHE A 286 24.82 -15.00 -1.09
C PHE A 286 23.87 -15.27 0.09
N VAL A 287 23.70 -14.28 0.96
CA VAL A 287 22.73 -14.33 2.07
C VAL A 287 21.62 -13.33 1.81
N SER A 288 20.39 -13.84 1.67
CA SER A 288 19.19 -13.01 1.38
C SER A 288 18.80 -12.15 2.58
N LEU A 289 17.91 -11.16 2.34
CA LEU A 289 17.27 -10.35 3.39
C LEU A 289 16.58 -11.20 4.48
N GLU A 290 16.11 -12.39 4.13
CA GLU A 290 15.49 -13.34 5.05
C GLU A 290 16.50 -14.19 5.85
N GLY A 291 17.81 -13.96 5.64
CA GLY A 291 18.89 -14.70 6.29
C GLY A 291 19.18 -16.08 5.71
N LYS A 292 18.57 -16.44 4.57
CA LYS A 292 18.83 -17.71 3.90
C LYS A 292 20.07 -17.63 3.03
N GLU A 293 20.98 -18.61 3.18
CA GLU A 293 22.20 -18.73 2.35
C GLU A 293 21.89 -19.48 1.06
N TYR A 294 22.41 -18.96 -0.05
CA TYR A 294 22.37 -19.56 -1.38
C TYR A 294 23.79 -19.76 -1.91
N THR A 295 24.01 -20.87 -2.60
CA THR A 295 25.22 -21.10 -3.39
C THR A 295 24.89 -20.81 -4.85
N LEU A 296 25.56 -19.80 -5.40
CA LEU A 296 25.28 -19.27 -6.73
C LEU A 296 26.02 -20.04 -7.82
N ASP A 297 25.58 -19.85 -9.03
CA ASP A 297 26.21 -20.33 -10.25
C ASP A 297 26.33 -19.20 -11.29
N ASN A 298 27.03 -19.47 -12.38
CA ASN A 298 27.30 -18.52 -13.45
C ASN A 298 26.07 -18.11 -14.29
N ARG A 299 24.87 -18.56 -13.91
CA ARG A 299 23.59 -18.15 -14.55
C ARG A 299 22.85 -17.10 -13.73
N SER A 300 23.37 -16.76 -12.56
CA SER A 300 22.76 -15.85 -11.61
C SER A 300 23.36 -14.45 -11.76
N LEU A 301 22.50 -13.45 -12.04
CA LEU A 301 22.95 -12.06 -12.11
C LEU A 301 23.13 -11.51 -10.69
N GLY A 302 24.35 -11.12 -10.35
CA GLY A 302 24.72 -10.50 -9.10
C GLY A 302 24.90 -8.98 -9.21
N ILE A 303 24.51 -8.27 -8.18
CA ILE A 303 24.93 -6.90 -7.90
C ILE A 303 25.97 -7.02 -6.78
N CYS A 304 27.23 -6.77 -7.12
CA CYS A 304 28.38 -7.10 -6.29
C CYS A 304 29.11 -5.84 -5.84
N ASP A 305 29.68 -5.88 -4.65
CA ASP A 305 30.73 -4.96 -4.25
C ASP A 305 32.09 -5.71 -4.09
N ASP A 306 33.09 -5.09 -3.49
CA ASP A 306 34.41 -5.73 -3.31
C ASP A 306 34.38 -6.94 -2.32
N GLU A 307 33.28 -7.14 -1.59
CA GLU A 307 33.07 -8.28 -0.68
C GLU A 307 32.29 -9.43 -1.33
N GLY A 308 31.82 -9.28 -2.56
CA GLY A 308 31.06 -10.29 -3.30
C GLY A 308 29.63 -9.89 -3.62
N VAL A 309 28.75 -10.87 -3.86
CA VAL A 309 27.35 -10.64 -4.25
C VAL A 309 26.54 -10.08 -3.09
N GLN A 310 25.99 -8.88 -3.28
CA GLN A 310 25.16 -8.19 -2.30
C GLN A 310 23.66 -8.29 -2.62
N CYS A 311 23.28 -8.50 -3.88
CA CYS A 311 21.91 -8.75 -4.31
C CYS A 311 21.88 -9.70 -5.49
N LEU A 312 20.83 -10.50 -5.59
CA LEU A 312 20.43 -11.14 -6.85
C LEU A 312 19.62 -10.14 -7.67
N GLY A 313 20.21 -9.62 -8.74
CA GLY A 313 19.66 -8.55 -9.54
C GLY A 313 18.20 -8.81 -9.97
N GLY A 314 17.29 -7.92 -9.61
CA GLY A 314 15.87 -8.02 -9.91
C GLY A 314 15.10 -9.14 -9.21
N VAL A 315 15.74 -9.93 -8.33
CA VAL A 315 15.13 -11.07 -7.64
C VAL A 315 15.02 -10.84 -6.14
N MET A 316 16.17 -10.64 -5.46
CA MET A 316 16.20 -10.60 -3.99
C MET A 316 17.36 -9.74 -3.50
N GLY A 317 17.10 -8.83 -2.57
CA GLY A 317 18.12 -8.09 -1.83
C GLY A 317 18.87 -8.96 -0.83
N GLY A 318 20.10 -8.55 -0.48
CA GLY A 318 20.92 -9.22 0.52
C GLY A 318 20.89 -8.55 1.89
N ALA A 319 21.14 -9.32 2.92
CA ALA A 319 21.10 -8.86 4.31
C ALA A 319 22.25 -7.88 4.65
N ALA A 320 23.45 -8.07 4.08
CA ALA A 320 24.65 -7.35 4.51
C ALA A 320 24.61 -5.84 4.26
N LYS A 321 24.02 -5.41 3.15
CA LYS A 321 23.96 -4.00 2.73
C LYS A 321 22.54 -3.39 2.84
N GLY A 322 21.63 -4.09 3.52
CA GLY A 322 20.28 -3.61 3.78
C GLY A 322 20.25 -2.35 4.66
N CYS A 323 19.27 -1.50 4.42
CA CYS A 323 19.03 -0.31 5.24
C CYS A 323 18.45 -0.68 6.61
N GLY A 324 18.97 -0.05 7.65
CA GLY A 324 18.49 -0.14 9.03
C GLY A 324 18.00 1.23 9.52
N GLU A 325 17.59 1.28 10.79
CA GLU A 325 17.12 2.52 11.41
C GLU A 325 18.19 3.63 11.42
N ASP A 326 19.48 3.24 11.54
CA ASP A 326 20.61 4.16 11.60
C ASP A 326 21.19 4.54 10.22
N THR A 327 20.57 4.07 9.14
CA THR A 327 21.01 4.40 7.77
C THR A 327 20.80 5.89 7.49
N VAL A 328 21.91 6.56 7.08
CA VAL A 328 21.94 8.01 6.81
C VAL A 328 22.25 8.30 5.34
N ASN A 329 23.07 7.47 4.70
CA ASN A 329 23.40 7.62 3.29
C ASN A 329 22.92 6.38 2.52
N VAL A 330 22.29 6.59 1.38
CA VAL A 330 21.75 5.50 0.57
C VAL A 330 22.14 5.62 -0.88
N LEU A 331 22.24 4.47 -1.53
CA LEU A 331 22.30 4.35 -2.98
C LEU A 331 20.96 3.76 -3.44
N LEU A 332 20.15 4.60 -4.08
CA LEU A 332 18.88 4.18 -4.70
C LEU A 332 19.15 3.64 -6.09
N GLU A 333 18.78 2.39 -6.31
CA GLU A 333 18.87 1.69 -7.59
C GLU A 333 17.55 1.79 -8.37
N SER A 334 17.68 2.04 -9.67
CA SER A 334 16.62 1.79 -10.65
C SER A 334 17.24 1.18 -11.90
N ALA A 335 16.86 -0.06 -12.21
CA ALA A 335 17.50 -0.83 -13.25
C ALA A 335 16.48 -1.43 -14.24
N TYR A 336 16.97 -1.88 -15.37
CA TYR A 336 16.28 -2.80 -16.26
C TYR A 336 17.12 -4.06 -16.42
N PHE A 337 16.55 -5.19 -16.03
CA PHE A 337 17.14 -6.50 -16.19
C PHE A 337 16.40 -7.29 -17.26
N LYS A 338 17.13 -8.11 -18.02
CA LYS A 338 16.55 -8.93 -19.07
C LYS A 338 15.62 -9.99 -18.45
N PRO A 339 14.32 -10.01 -18.82
CA PRO A 339 13.32 -10.88 -18.18
C PRO A 339 13.71 -12.34 -18.09
N GLY A 340 14.29 -12.89 -19.17
CA GLY A 340 14.74 -14.29 -19.22
C GLY A 340 15.84 -14.63 -18.21
N CYS A 341 16.72 -13.67 -17.88
CA CYS A 341 17.74 -13.85 -16.85
C CYS A 341 17.09 -13.94 -15.48
N ILE A 342 16.21 -13.00 -15.17
CA ILE A 342 15.50 -12.96 -13.87
C ILE A 342 14.64 -14.20 -13.66
N ALA A 343 13.90 -14.61 -14.69
CA ALA A 343 13.07 -15.82 -14.63
C ALA A 343 13.89 -17.09 -14.37
N ARG A 344 15.07 -17.22 -14.99
CA ARG A 344 15.97 -18.37 -14.76
C ARG A 344 16.47 -18.39 -13.32
N THR A 345 17.02 -17.27 -12.84
CA THR A 345 17.56 -17.14 -11.48
C THR A 345 16.46 -17.44 -10.43
N GLY A 346 15.31 -16.81 -10.57
CA GLY A 346 14.21 -16.98 -9.63
C GLY A 346 13.66 -18.42 -9.58
N ARG A 347 13.55 -19.09 -10.73
CA ARG A 347 13.12 -20.50 -10.79
C ARG A 347 14.17 -21.45 -10.22
N HIS A 348 15.46 -21.21 -10.51
CA HIS A 348 16.54 -22.04 -10.02
C HIS A 348 16.60 -22.07 -8.49
N PHE A 349 16.49 -20.91 -7.85
CA PHE A 349 16.51 -20.80 -6.40
C PHE A 349 15.13 -20.88 -5.73
N GLN A 350 14.06 -21.03 -6.50
CA GLN A 350 12.68 -21.05 -6.02
C GLN A 350 12.34 -19.80 -5.17
N ILE A 351 12.84 -18.63 -5.59
CA ILE A 351 12.58 -17.37 -4.92
C ILE A 351 11.41 -16.68 -5.60
N GLU A 352 10.36 -16.36 -4.85
CA GLU A 352 9.25 -15.54 -5.29
C GLU A 352 9.31 -14.19 -4.59
N SER A 353 9.25 -13.11 -5.37
CA SER A 353 9.24 -11.75 -4.87
C SER A 353 8.47 -10.83 -5.82
N ASP A 354 7.94 -9.72 -5.29
CA ASP A 354 7.28 -8.69 -6.07
C ASP A 354 8.17 -8.07 -7.13
N SER A 355 9.46 -7.96 -6.85
CA SER A 355 10.49 -7.49 -7.77
C SER A 355 10.65 -8.46 -8.94
N ARG A 356 10.92 -9.75 -8.64
CA ARG A 356 11.01 -10.81 -9.65
C ARG A 356 9.75 -10.85 -10.50
N TYR A 357 8.58 -10.85 -9.87
CA TYR A 357 7.28 -10.95 -10.56
C TYR A 357 7.11 -9.88 -11.64
N ARG A 358 7.65 -8.67 -11.42
CA ARG A 358 7.63 -7.58 -12.40
C ARG A 358 8.74 -7.71 -13.43
N TYR A 359 9.98 -7.89 -12.99
CA TYR A 359 11.13 -7.97 -13.91
C TYR A 359 11.06 -9.15 -14.87
N GLU A 360 10.59 -10.33 -14.44
CA GLU A 360 10.47 -11.49 -15.35
C GLU A 360 9.37 -11.33 -16.40
N ARG A 361 8.46 -10.34 -16.23
CA ARG A 361 7.37 -9.99 -17.14
C ARG A 361 7.62 -8.75 -17.99
N TRP A 362 8.71 -8.12 -17.79
CA TRP A 362 9.16 -6.90 -18.47
C TRP A 362 8.77 -5.59 -17.78
N VAL A 363 9.77 -4.84 -17.34
CA VAL A 363 9.62 -3.48 -16.79
C VAL A 363 10.07 -2.49 -17.87
N ASP A 364 9.39 -1.35 -18.02
CA ASP A 364 9.75 -0.35 -19.04
C ASP A 364 11.16 0.23 -18.79
N PRO A 365 12.13 0.00 -19.69
CA PRO A 365 13.50 0.51 -19.52
C PRO A 365 13.58 2.03 -19.44
N ASN A 366 12.65 2.76 -20.11
CA ASN A 366 12.66 4.22 -20.13
C ASN A 366 12.25 4.82 -18.75
N SER A 367 11.52 4.07 -17.95
CA SER A 367 11.10 4.53 -16.62
C SER A 367 12.24 4.52 -15.59
N CYS A 368 13.41 3.92 -15.85
CA CYS A 368 14.57 3.98 -14.95
C CYS A 368 14.97 5.43 -14.65
N LEU A 369 14.95 6.29 -15.64
CA LEU A 369 15.37 7.69 -15.54
C LEU A 369 14.39 8.58 -14.77
N LEU A 370 13.13 8.16 -14.63
CA LEU A 370 12.12 8.94 -13.91
C LEU A 370 12.47 9.13 -12.43
N TYR A 371 13.12 8.14 -11.82
CA TYR A 371 13.37 8.10 -10.38
C TYR A 371 14.79 8.49 -10.00
N THR A 372 15.74 8.27 -10.89
CA THR A 372 17.13 8.61 -10.64
C THR A 372 17.49 10.01 -11.15
N SER A 373 16.59 10.68 -11.89
CA SER A 373 16.77 11.98 -12.56
C SER A 373 18.17 12.12 -13.13
N PRO A 374 18.39 11.83 -14.43
CA PRO A 374 19.72 11.80 -14.98
C PRO A 374 20.36 13.16 -14.81
N SER A 375 21.59 13.17 -14.38
CA SER A 375 22.51 14.23 -14.75
C SER A 375 22.54 14.29 -16.30
N PRO A 376 22.61 15.47 -16.94
CA PRO A 376 22.79 15.59 -18.39
C PRO A 376 24.06 14.92 -18.92
N ARG A 377 24.87 14.33 -18.05
CA ARG A 377 26.09 13.59 -18.38
C ARG A 377 25.90 12.08 -18.47
N ASP A 378 24.70 11.59 -18.12
CA ASP A 378 24.37 10.15 -18.12
C ASP A 378 23.62 9.74 -19.40
N SER A 379 23.60 10.60 -20.41
CA SER A 379 23.05 10.37 -21.77
C SER A 379 24.13 10.03 -22.78
#